data_21796c16125d7844f0f99efb6e06ba8e
#
_entry.id   21796c16125d7844f0f99efb6e06ba8e
#
_cell.length_a   1.000
_cell.length_b   1.000
_cell.length_c   1.000
_cell.angle_alpha   90.00
_cell.angle_beta   90.00
_cell.angle_gamma   90.00
#
_symmetry.space_group_name_H-M   'P 1'
#
loop_
_entity.id
_entity.type
_entity.pdbx_description
1 polymer ?
#
loop_
_entity_poly.entity_id
_entity_poly.type
_entity_poly.pdbx_seq_one_letter_code
_entity_poly.pdbx_strand_id
1 'polypeptide(L)'
;MLFNKTMMKHLTILFFALLSMLMPATAQEVVDSDDQSAVADSAALNDVHQEGNGQDWVQTLRLNLDHLLASNMFKTSQVGLMVYDLTADSVLYAHNERQLMRPASTMKVITAVTALDRLGGAHQFSTDLCYKGTIENNTLTGSIYCVGGFDPRFNSDDMRAFAESIHKMGVDTIRGKIIADKSMKDDKTYGEGWCWDDDNPTLSPLLISRKDIFLSRFVKRLNDMGIVVEADLDEGIKPGDAFCICHRFHTMDQVLLRMLKESDNLYAEAMFYQLAASSGARSATAKQARAIVMNLVRKLGLNPNSYRFADGSGLSLYNYVTAELEVAMLRYAYKNSNIMLHLKPALPIAGTDGTIKSRMRGPFTNDNVRAKTGTLTGVSSLAGFCTAANGHQLAFSIINNGLRHINNAHAFQDKVCTELCRPN
;
A
#
# COMPACT_ATOMS: atom_id res chain seq x y z
N MET A 1 61.34 -5.75 19.65
CA MET A 1 60.94 -6.05 18.26
C MET A 1 60.22 -4.85 17.72
N LEU A 2 60.98 -3.96 17.03
CA LEU A 2 60.46 -2.67 16.52
C LEU A 2 59.71 -2.90 15.20
N PHE A 3 58.38 -2.76 15.20
CA PHE A 3 57.62 -2.73 13.96
C PHE A 3 57.59 -1.27 13.44
N ASN A 4 58.04 -1.13 12.23
CA ASN A 4 58.39 0.12 11.55
C ASN A 4 57.16 0.99 11.28
N LYS A 5 57.09 2.19 11.86
CA LYS A 5 56.02 3.22 11.70
C LYS A 5 55.75 3.62 10.22
N THR A 6 56.63 3.29 9.31
CA THR A 6 56.51 3.62 7.89
C THR A 6 55.54 2.69 7.15
N MET A 7 55.39 1.42 7.59
CA MET A 7 54.49 0.44 6.98
C MET A 7 53.02 0.73 7.30
N MET A 8 52.75 1.36 8.45
CA MET A 8 51.37 1.71 8.87
C MET A 8 50.80 2.91 8.11
N LYS A 9 51.65 3.83 7.63
CA LYS A 9 51.22 4.98 6.81
C LYS A 9 50.79 4.57 5.38
N HIS A 10 51.43 3.57 4.81
CA HIS A 10 51.09 3.09 3.47
C HIS A 10 49.79 2.21 3.49
N LEU A 11 49.53 1.51 4.59
CA LEU A 11 48.29 0.72 4.76
C LEU A 11 47.06 1.64 4.93
N THR A 12 47.20 2.77 5.62
CA THR A 12 46.12 3.75 5.83
C THR A 12 45.77 4.48 4.54
N ILE A 13 46.77 4.78 3.70
CA ILE A 13 46.55 5.45 2.41
C ILE A 13 45.89 4.51 1.39
N LEU A 14 46.22 3.19 1.43
CA LEU A 14 45.56 2.20 0.58
C LEU A 14 44.10 1.96 0.98
N PHE A 15 43.75 2.05 2.28
CA PHE A 15 42.40 1.89 2.78
C PHE A 15 41.50 3.07 2.40
N PHE A 16 42.04 4.32 2.38
CA PHE A 16 41.30 5.49 1.91
C PHE A 16 41.13 5.52 0.38
N ALA A 17 42.08 5.00 -0.38
CA ALA A 17 41.92 4.88 -1.83
C ALA A 17 40.93 3.81 -2.28
N LEU A 18 40.74 2.73 -1.51
CA LEU A 18 39.75 1.73 -1.80
C LEU A 18 38.31 2.12 -1.34
N LEU A 19 38.19 3.04 -0.35
CA LEU A 19 36.87 3.50 0.12
C LEU A 19 36.26 4.58 -0.80
N SER A 20 37.06 5.22 -1.63
CA SER A 20 36.59 6.19 -2.65
C SER A 20 36.10 5.55 -3.96
N MET A 21 36.27 4.21 -4.11
CA MET A 21 35.77 3.44 -5.27
C MET A 21 34.46 2.65 -5.00
N LEU A 22 33.87 2.78 -3.82
CA LEU A 22 32.61 2.16 -3.45
C LEU A 22 31.50 3.19 -3.17
N MET A 23 31.46 4.26 -3.93
CA MET A 23 30.22 5.02 -4.06
C MET A 23 29.31 4.31 -5.07
N PRO A 24 28.03 4.10 -4.75
CA PRO A 24 27.11 3.58 -5.75
C PRO A 24 27.08 4.57 -6.91
N ALA A 25 27.26 4.08 -8.12
CA ALA A 25 27.03 4.83 -9.32
C ALA A 25 25.64 5.47 -9.21
N THR A 26 25.59 6.77 -9.00
CA THR A 26 24.38 7.53 -9.28
C THR A 26 24.08 7.22 -10.74
N ALA A 27 22.93 6.61 -10.99
CA ALA A 27 22.43 6.43 -12.33
C ALA A 27 22.44 7.81 -12.99
N GLN A 28 23.41 8.02 -13.85
CA GLN A 28 23.44 9.16 -14.74
C GLN A 28 22.24 8.96 -15.66
N GLU A 29 21.18 9.72 -15.42
CA GLU A 29 20.05 9.77 -16.36
C GLU A 29 20.65 10.06 -17.74
N VAL A 30 20.56 9.07 -18.60
CA VAL A 30 20.74 9.31 -20.02
C VAL A 30 19.55 10.15 -20.43
N VAL A 31 19.75 11.45 -20.52
CA VAL A 31 18.79 12.35 -21.14
C VAL A 31 18.72 11.94 -22.61
N ASP A 32 17.75 11.13 -22.93
CA ASP A 32 17.49 10.73 -24.31
C ASP A 32 17.04 11.97 -25.08
N SER A 33 17.62 12.22 -26.23
CA SER A 33 17.37 13.37 -27.11
C SER A 33 15.94 13.46 -27.65
N ASP A 34 15.06 12.54 -27.24
CA ASP A 34 13.64 12.54 -27.63
C ASP A 34 12.76 13.50 -26.79
N ASP A 35 13.32 14.18 -25.78
CA ASP A 35 12.59 15.12 -24.92
C ASP A 35 12.23 16.45 -25.63
N GLN A 36 12.78 16.70 -26.83
CA GLN A 36 12.44 17.91 -27.61
C GLN A 36 11.04 17.85 -28.24
N SER A 37 10.44 16.68 -28.41
CA SER A 37 9.07 16.56 -28.95
C SER A 37 7.99 16.90 -27.92
N ALA A 38 8.26 16.72 -26.63
CA ALA A 38 7.30 17.04 -25.58
C ALA A 38 7.21 18.55 -25.29
N VAL A 39 8.29 19.31 -25.58
CA VAL A 39 8.32 20.76 -25.37
C VAL A 39 7.66 21.51 -26.55
N ALA A 40 7.67 20.94 -27.74
CA ALA A 40 7.02 21.55 -28.90
C ALA A 40 5.48 21.50 -28.83
N ASP A 41 4.91 20.45 -28.19
CA ASP A 41 3.45 20.34 -27.96
C ASP A 41 2.93 21.34 -26.89
N SER A 42 3.79 21.86 -26.01
CA SER A 42 3.37 22.86 -25.00
C SER A 42 3.16 24.27 -25.60
N ALA A 43 3.77 24.57 -26.73
CA ALA A 43 3.63 25.88 -27.39
C ALA A 43 2.35 26.00 -28.22
N ALA A 44 1.79 24.88 -28.66
CA ALA A 44 0.55 24.86 -29.45
C ALA A 44 -0.73 25.03 -28.61
N LEU A 45 -0.63 24.97 -27.26
CA LEU A 45 -1.78 25.07 -26.36
C LEU A 45 -2.14 26.50 -25.93
N ASN A 46 -1.38 27.51 -26.37
CA ASN A 46 -1.58 28.90 -25.90
C ASN A 46 -2.52 29.76 -26.77
N ASP A 47 -3.05 29.26 -27.89
CA ASP A 47 -3.76 30.11 -28.87
C ASP A 47 -5.24 29.78 -29.09
N VAL A 48 -5.92 29.15 -28.09
CA VAL A 48 -7.40 29.01 -28.17
C VAL A 48 -8.05 29.67 -26.95
N HIS A 49 -7.83 30.96 -26.77
CA HIS A 49 -8.76 31.80 -26.01
C HIS A 49 -9.74 32.47 -26.97
N GLN A 50 -10.82 31.78 -27.31
CA GLN A 50 -12.05 32.42 -27.76
C GLN A 50 -13.03 32.45 -26.58
N GLU A 51 -13.42 33.66 -26.19
CA GLU A 51 -14.57 33.93 -25.34
C GLU A 51 -15.81 33.32 -25.99
N GLY A 52 -16.18 32.13 -25.55
CA GLY A 52 -17.40 31.42 -25.95
C GLY A 52 -18.37 31.40 -24.81
N ASN A 53 -19.51 32.05 -24.99
CA ASN A 53 -20.73 31.94 -24.18
C ASN A 53 -20.92 30.53 -23.62
N GLY A 54 -21.05 30.39 -22.30
CA GLY A 54 -21.78 29.39 -21.50
C GLY A 54 -21.86 27.93 -22.01
N GLN A 55 -21.14 27.54 -23.02
CA GLN A 55 -21.07 26.19 -23.53
C GLN A 55 -20.12 25.37 -22.69
N ASP A 56 -20.78 24.72 -21.76
CA ASP A 56 -20.53 23.41 -21.24
C ASP A 56 -19.02 23.08 -21.03
N TRP A 57 -18.53 23.43 -19.84
CA TRP A 57 -17.21 23.01 -19.37
C TRP A 57 -16.96 21.51 -19.60
N VAL A 58 -18.02 20.70 -19.61
CA VAL A 58 -17.98 19.26 -19.90
C VAL A 58 -17.54 19.00 -21.34
N GLN A 59 -18.05 19.80 -22.32
CA GLN A 59 -17.66 19.62 -23.72
C GLN A 59 -16.20 20.02 -23.95
N THR A 60 -15.76 21.14 -23.36
CA THR A 60 -14.36 21.58 -23.40
C THR A 60 -13.44 20.54 -22.77
N LEU A 61 -13.80 20.04 -21.58
CA LEU A 61 -13.04 18.99 -20.90
C LEU A 61 -12.93 17.73 -21.80
N ARG A 62 -14.02 17.29 -22.42
CA ARG A 62 -14.00 16.11 -23.31
C ARG A 62 -13.06 16.31 -24.48
N LEU A 63 -13.12 17.44 -25.15
CA LEU A 63 -12.22 17.76 -26.27
C LEU A 63 -10.74 17.76 -25.85
N ASN A 64 -10.43 18.32 -24.68
CA ASN A 64 -9.06 18.35 -24.17
C ASN A 64 -8.57 16.95 -23.83
N LEU A 65 -9.41 16.10 -23.22
CA LEU A 65 -9.05 14.72 -22.93
C LEU A 65 -8.88 13.90 -24.22
N ASP A 66 -9.72 14.10 -25.24
CA ASP A 66 -9.56 13.48 -26.55
C ASP A 66 -8.24 13.89 -27.23
N HIS A 67 -7.85 15.18 -27.11
CA HIS A 67 -6.57 15.66 -27.60
C HIS A 67 -5.38 14.99 -26.87
N LEU A 68 -5.45 14.84 -25.56
CA LEU A 68 -4.41 14.13 -24.79
C LEU A 68 -4.30 12.65 -25.21
N LEU A 69 -5.42 12.01 -25.53
CA LEU A 69 -5.47 10.62 -25.99
C LEU A 69 -4.97 10.43 -27.43
N ALA A 70 -4.88 11.50 -28.22
CA ALA A 70 -4.28 11.47 -29.54
C ALA A 70 -2.73 11.36 -29.50
N SER A 71 -2.11 11.37 -28.32
CA SER A 71 -0.67 11.25 -28.14
C SER A 71 -0.08 10.00 -28.80
N ASN A 72 1.12 10.15 -29.37
CA ASN A 72 1.86 9.06 -30.01
C ASN A 72 2.13 7.86 -29.09
N MET A 73 2.20 8.07 -27.77
CA MET A 73 2.41 6.97 -26.81
C MET A 73 1.33 5.90 -26.92
N PHE A 74 0.10 6.26 -27.27
CA PHE A 74 -1.03 5.33 -27.38
C PHE A 74 -1.06 4.54 -28.70
N LYS A 75 -0.12 4.77 -29.61
CA LYS A 75 0.09 3.87 -30.77
C LYS A 75 0.67 2.50 -30.35
N THR A 76 1.36 2.44 -29.19
CA THR A 76 2.06 1.23 -28.73
C THR A 76 1.71 0.85 -27.29
N SER A 77 0.95 1.67 -26.57
CA SER A 77 0.50 1.41 -25.20
C SER A 77 -1.03 1.53 -25.11
N GLN A 78 -1.59 1.08 -24.00
CA GLN A 78 -3.01 1.09 -23.74
C GLN A 78 -3.33 2.01 -22.58
N VAL A 79 -4.52 2.62 -22.62
CA VAL A 79 -5.08 3.39 -21.51
C VAL A 79 -6.54 3.07 -21.31
N GLY A 80 -6.93 2.85 -20.05
CA GLY A 80 -8.31 2.91 -19.57
C GLY A 80 -8.45 4.17 -18.73
N LEU A 81 -9.39 5.04 -19.10
CA LEU A 81 -9.66 6.30 -18.41
C LEU A 81 -11.14 6.43 -18.14
N MET A 82 -11.51 6.74 -16.90
CA MET A 82 -12.86 7.12 -16.52
C MET A 82 -12.84 8.31 -15.58
N VAL A 83 -13.70 9.29 -15.83
CA VAL A 83 -13.96 10.45 -14.99
C VAL A 83 -15.44 10.50 -14.68
N TYR A 84 -15.77 10.62 -13.40
CA TYR A 84 -17.13 10.67 -12.89
C TYR A 84 -17.35 11.93 -12.03
N ASP A 85 -18.40 12.65 -12.33
CA ASP A 85 -18.85 13.77 -11.51
C ASP A 85 -19.68 13.25 -10.35
N LEU A 86 -19.11 13.33 -9.16
CA LEU A 86 -19.74 12.89 -7.91
C LEU A 86 -20.84 13.85 -7.45
N THR A 87 -20.76 15.13 -7.85
CA THR A 87 -21.73 16.17 -7.52
C THR A 87 -22.98 16.05 -8.39
N ALA A 88 -22.78 15.87 -9.71
CA ALA A 88 -23.88 15.69 -10.67
C ALA A 88 -24.32 14.22 -10.81
N ASP A 89 -23.61 13.27 -10.18
CA ASP A 89 -23.83 11.82 -10.24
C ASP A 89 -23.88 11.28 -11.68
N SER A 90 -22.91 11.69 -12.51
CA SER A 90 -22.87 11.37 -13.94
C SER A 90 -21.46 11.10 -14.46
N VAL A 91 -21.36 10.33 -15.54
CA VAL A 91 -20.09 10.09 -16.24
C VAL A 91 -19.72 11.33 -17.06
N LEU A 92 -18.56 11.93 -16.79
CA LEU A 92 -18.02 13.02 -17.57
C LEU A 92 -17.24 12.55 -18.79
N TYR A 93 -16.40 11.52 -18.60
CA TYR A 93 -15.55 10.98 -19.65
C TYR A 93 -15.29 9.49 -19.44
N ALA A 94 -15.26 8.74 -20.54
CA ALA A 94 -14.96 7.32 -20.55
C ALA A 94 -14.22 6.94 -21.84
N HIS A 95 -13.07 6.27 -21.69
CA HIS A 95 -12.27 5.74 -22.78
C HIS A 95 -11.67 4.40 -22.38
N ASN A 96 -12.04 3.32 -23.06
CA ASN A 96 -11.63 1.96 -22.72
C ASN A 96 -11.86 1.63 -21.21
N GLU A 97 -12.85 2.24 -20.60
CA GLU A 97 -13.13 2.18 -19.16
C GLU A 97 -13.44 0.77 -18.67
N ARG A 98 -13.85 -0.12 -19.58
CA ARG A 98 -14.17 -1.54 -19.33
C ARG A 98 -13.07 -2.49 -19.78
N GLN A 99 -11.99 -1.99 -20.35
CA GLN A 99 -10.86 -2.82 -20.72
C GLN A 99 -10.18 -3.38 -19.47
N LEU A 100 -9.96 -4.70 -19.45
CA LEU A 100 -9.21 -5.36 -18.38
C LEU A 100 -7.74 -5.00 -18.46
N MET A 101 -7.23 -4.41 -17.42
CA MET A 101 -5.86 -3.92 -17.31
C MET A 101 -5.25 -4.28 -15.97
N ARG A 102 -3.93 -4.31 -15.90
CA ARG A 102 -3.19 -4.48 -14.65
C ARG A 102 -3.21 -3.16 -13.89
N PRO A 103 -3.76 -3.15 -12.65
CA PRO A 103 -3.90 -1.90 -11.90
C PRO A 103 -2.60 -1.46 -11.21
N ALA A 104 -1.64 -2.37 -11.02
CA ALA A 104 -0.58 -2.18 -10.06
C ALA A 104 -1.16 -1.76 -8.69
N SER A 105 -0.50 -0.83 -7.97
CA SER A 105 -0.90 -0.47 -6.60
C SER A 105 -2.19 0.37 -6.48
N THR A 106 -2.89 0.73 -7.57
CA THR A 106 -4.26 1.25 -7.44
C THR A 106 -5.25 0.18 -6.99
N MET A 107 -4.89 -1.11 -7.12
CA MET A 107 -5.58 -2.23 -6.44
C MET A 107 -5.82 -1.96 -4.95
N LYS A 108 -4.92 -1.22 -4.27
CA LYS A 108 -5.05 -0.84 -2.86
C LYS A 108 -6.28 0.03 -2.57
N VAL A 109 -6.81 0.75 -3.57
CA VAL A 109 -8.08 1.48 -3.43
C VAL A 109 -9.23 0.48 -3.25
N ILE A 110 -9.27 -0.57 -4.07
CA ILE A 110 -10.28 -1.64 -3.99
C ILE A 110 -10.20 -2.33 -2.62
N THR A 111 -8.99 -2.69 -2.18
CA THR A 111 -8.75 -3.32 -0.88
C THR A 111 -9.16 -2.41 0.28
N ALA A 112 -8.80 -1.11 0.24
CA ALA A 112 -9.13 -0.14 1.27
C ALA A 112 -10.66 0.06 1.40
N VAL A 113 -11.34 0.30 0.28
CA VAL A 113 -12.80 0.51 0.27
C VAL A 113 -13.52 -0.75 0.77
N THR A 114 -13.08 -1.94 0.33
CA THR A 114 -13.65 -3.21 0.80
C THR A 114 -13.41 -3.41 2.30
N ALA A 115 -12.22 -3.09 2.81
CA ALA A 115 -11.91 -3.23 4.23
C ALA A 115 -12.74 -2.27 5.07
N LEU A 116 -12.89 -1.02 4.65
CA LEU A 116 -13.72 -0.04 5.36
C LEU A 116 -15.21 -0.40 5.34
N ASP A 117 -15.72 -0.94 4.21
CA ASP A 117 -17.11 -1.46 4.13
C ASP A 117 -17.33 -2.67 5.05
N ARG A 118 -16.36 -3.59 5.12
CA ARG A 118 -16.53 -4.86 5.82
C ARG A 118 -16.15 -4.82 7.29
N LEU A 119 -15.03 -4.17 7.62
CA LEU A 119 -14.44 -4.15 8.96
C LEU A 119 -14.78 -2.86 9.73
N GLY A 120 -15.03 -1.77 8.99
CA GLY A 120 -15.26 -0.43 9.56
C GLY A 120 -13.97 0.27 10.01
N GLY A 121 -14.06 1.58 10.24
CA GLY A 121 -12.93 2.43 10.63
C GLY A 121 -12.39 2.17 12.04
N ALA A 122 -13.17 1.53 12.91
CA ALA A 122 -12.75 1.17 14.28
C ALA A 122 -11.96 -0.13 14.38
N HIS A 123 -11.74 -0.84 13.25
CA HIS A 123 -11.00 -2.10 13.24
C HIS A 123 -9.57 -1.93 13.73
N GLN A 124 -9.09 -2.94 14.48
CA GLN A 124 -7.76 -3.00 15.05
C GLN A 124 -6.97 -4.20 14.51
N PHE A 125 -5.73 -3.96 14.14
CA PHE A 125 -4.76 -5.00 13.79
C PHE A 125 -3.98 -5.31 15.07
N SER A 126 -4.14 -6.52 15.63
CA SER A 126 -3.64 -6.84 16.96
C SER A 126 -2.55 -7.91 16.98
N THR A 127 -1.79 -7.91 18.06
CA THR A 127 -0.86 -8.97 18.46
C THR A 127 -0.98 -9.14 19.95
N ASP A 128 -1.18 -10.37 20.43
CA ASP A 128 -1.44 -10.67 21.82
C ASP A 128 -0.32 -11.48 22.44
N LEU A 129 -0.06 -11.23 23.73
CA LEU A 129 0.81 -12.05 24.58
C LEU A 129 -0.04 -12.76 25.61
N CYS A 130 -0.02 -14.08 25.60
CA CYS A 130 -0.80 -14.90 26.52
C CYS A 130 0.11 -15.97 27.14
N TYR A 131 -0.30 -16.56 28.25
CA TYR A 131 0.41 -17.69 28.85
C TYR A 131 -0.54 -18.74 29.40
N LYS A 132 -0.02 -19.95 29.58
CA LYS A 132 -0.66 -21.04 30.30
C LYS A 132 0.41 -21.79 31.13
N GLY A 133 0.22 -21.82 32.44
CA GLY A 133 1.18 -22.41 33.38
C GLY A 133 1.01 -21.89 34.81
N THR A 134 1.95 -22.20 35.66
CA THR A 134 2.03 -21.73 37.04
C THR A 134 3.18 -20.79 37.25
N ILE A 135 3.02 -19.84 38.19
CA ILE A 135 4.09 -18.92 38.58
C ILE A 135 4.41 -19.21 40.07
N GLU A 136 5.61 -19.72 40.29
CA GLU A 136 6.10 -20.03 41.61
C GLU A 136 7.55 -19.55 41.75
N ASN A 137 7.88 -18.91 42.86
CA ASN A 137 9.22 -18.38 43.11
C ASN A 137 9.79 -17.56 41.94
N ASN A 138 8.99 -16.66 41.40
CA ASN A 138 9.29 -15.81 40.20
C ASN A 138 9.56 -16.58 38.90
N THR A 139 9.28 -17.88 38.89
CA THR A 139 9.44 -18.73 37.71
C THR A 139 8.09 -19.06 37.12
N LEU A 140 7.90 -18.71 35.84
CA LEU A 140 6.78 -19.18 35.04
C LEU A 140 7.13 -20.55 34.42
N THR A 141 6.44 -21.60 34.88
CA THR A 141 6.55 -22.95 34.31
C THR A 141 5.34 -23.24 33.44
N GLY A 142 5.55 -23.40 32.12
CA GLY A 142 4.46 -23.62 31.18
C GLY A 142 4.78 -23.07 29.77
N SER A 143 3.79 -22.45 29.14
CA SER A 143 3.93 -21.93 27.80
C SER A 143 3.51 -20.47 27.69
N ILE A 144 4.28 -19.69 26.94
CA ILE A 144 3.94 -18.33 26.51
C ILE A 144 3.52 -18.40 25.03
N TYR A 145 2.47 -17.69 24.67
CA TYR A 145 1.94 -17.62 23.32
C TYR A 145 2.02 -16.19 22.81
N CYS A 146 2.77 -15.99 21.70
CA CYS A 146 2.76 -14.77 20.94
C CYS A 146 1.76 -14.95 19.78
N VAL A 147 0.59 -14.34 19.89
CA VAL A 147 -0.52 -14.57 18.96
C VAL A 147 -0.58 -13.47 17.92
N GLY A 148 -0.30 -13.81 16.67
CA GLY A 148 -0.28 -12.87 15.55
C GLY A 148 -1.64 -12.68 14.92
N GLY A 149 -2.15 -11.45 14.91
CA GLY A 149 -3.34 -11.05 14.16
C GLY A 149 -3.02 -10.26 12.89
N PHE A 150 -1.83 -10.46 12.33
CA PHE A 150 -1.34 -9.78 11.14
C PHE A 150 -1.33 -8.25 11.28
N ASP A 151 -0.76 -7.77 12.39
CA ASP A 151 -0.43 -6.36 12.57
C ASP A 151 0.89 -6.04 11.82
N PRO A 152 0.84 -5.34 10.66
CA PRO A 152 2.04 -5.07 9.86
C PRO A 152 2.92 -3.98 10.47
N ARG A 153 2.44 -3.33 11.54
CA ARG A 153 3.07 -2.18 12.19
C ARG A 153 3.77 -2.56 13.49
N PHE A 154 3.59 -3.78 14.00
CA PHE A 154 4.21 -4.21 15.25
C PHE A 154 5.72 -3.93 15.27
N ASN A 155 6.21 -3.27 16.31
CA ASN A 155 7.55 -2.71 16.36
C ASN A 155 8.27 -2.99 17.71
N SER A 156 9.43 -2.38 17.92
CA SER A 156 10.25 -2.58 19.10
C SER A 156 9.62 -2.05 20.39
N ASP A 157 8.75 -1.04 20.33
CA ASP A 157 8.05 -0.51 21.50
C ASP A 157 6.93 -1.46 21.93
N ASP A 158 6.22 -2.07 20.98
CA ASP A 158 5.24 -3.11 21.25
C ASP A 158 5.91 -4.35 21.85
N MET A 159 7.07 -4.75 21.31
CA MET A 159 7.88 -5.84 21.86
C MET A 159 8.36 -5.55 23.27
N ARG A 160 8.74 -4.30 23.56
CA ARG A 160 9.10 -3.88 24.92
C ARG A 160 7.90 -4.02 25.86
N ALA A 161 6.71 -3.60 25.45
CA ALA A 161 5.50 -3.73 26.26
C ALA A 161 5.17 -5.20 26.57
N PHE A 162 5.43 -6.12 25.65
CA PHE A 162 5.30 -7.56 25.89
C PHE A 162 6.24 -8.02 27.02
N ALA A 163 7.53 -7.69 26.92
CA ALA A 163 8.51 -8.08 27.94
C ALA A 163 8.23 -7.42 29.31
N GLU A 164 7.83 -6.15 29.31
CA GLU A 164 7.40 -5.44 30.54
C GLU A 164 6.18 -6.10 31.19
N SER A 165 5.26 -6.66 30.41
CA SER A 165 4.09 -7.34 30.94
C SER A 165 4.48 -8.62 31.70
N ILE A 166 5.46 -9.37 31.20
CA ILE A 166 6.03 -10.53 31.91
C ILE A 166 6.73 -10.07 33.21
N HIS A 167 7.55 -9.02 33.14
CA HIS A 167 8.24 -8.48 34.31
C HIS A 167 7.27 -8.00 35.40
N LYS A 168 6.18 -7.33 35.01
CA LYS A 168 5.13 -6.87 35.96
C LYS A 168 4.40 -8.00 36.68
N MET A 169 4.42 -9.23 36.13
CA MET A 169 3.90 -10.41 36.84
C MET A 169 4.87 -10.95 37.91
N GLY A 170 6.03 -10.32 38.10
CA GLY A 170 7.06 -10.77 39.00
C GLY A 170 7.84 -11.98 38.47
N VAL A 171 7.81 -12.23 37.16
CA VAL A 171 8.52 -13.34 36.53
C VAL A 171 9.93 -12.89 36.15
N ASP A 172 10.94 -13.58 36.66
CA ASP A 172 12.35 -13.43 36.31
C ASP A 172 12.93 -14.64 35.53
N THR A 173 12.20 -15.77 35.49
CA THR A 173 12.59 -16.98 34.78
C THR A 173 11.40 -17.60 34.08
N ILE A 174 11.59 -18.03 32.81
CA ILE A 174 10.58 -18.71 32.01
C ILE A 174 11.09 -20.12 31.69
N ARG A 175 10.32 -21.16 32.07
CA ARG A 175 10.59 -22.58 31.76
C ARG A 175 9.48 -23.19 30.98
N GLY A 176 9.83 -23.92 29.89
CA GLY A 176 8.89 -24.66 29.06
C GLY A 176 8.93 -24.23 27.59
N LYS A 177 7.89 -23.51 27.09
CA LYS A 177 7.84 -23.13 25.65
C LYS A 177 7.47 -21.67 25.45
N ILE A 178 8.04 -21.06 24.42
CA ILE A 178 7.55 -19.80 23.83
C ILE A 178 7.06 -20.13 22.42
N ILE A 179 5.78 -19.93 22.18
CA ILE A 179 5.05 -20.43 21.02
C ILE A 179 4.60 -19.25 20.14
N ALA A 180 4.93 -19.31 18.85
CA ALA A 180 4.36 -18.43 17.84
C ALA A 180 3.01 -18.99 17.37
N ASP A 181 1.93 -18.29 17.66
CA ASP A 181 0.63 -18.60 17.08
C ASP A 181 0.41 -17.78 15.82
N LYS A 182 0.55 -18.44 14.68
CA LYS A 182 0.35 -17.89 13.34
C LYS A 182 -0.96 -18.39 12.70
N SER A 183 -1.86 -18.97 13.50
CA SER A 183 -3.06 -19.68 13.00
C SER A 183 -4.12 -18.77 12.36
N MET A 184 -4.01 -17.45 12.54
CA MET A 184 -4.90 -16.47 11.92
C MET A 184 -4.97 -16.64 10.39
N LYS A 185 -3.90 -17.07 9.75
CA LYS A 185 -3.75 -17.17 8.30
C LYS A 185 -3.22 -18.55 7.89
N ASP A 186 -3.45 -18.96 6.63
CA ASP A 186 -2.79 -20.12 6.02
C ASP A 186 -1.25 -19.97 6.01
N ASP A 187 -0.55 -21.04 5.73
CA ASP A 187 0.91 -21.14 5.73
C ASP A 187 1.60 -20.50 4.52
N LYS A 188 0.85 -19.96 3.56
CA LYS A 188 1.41 -19.34 2.35
C LYS A 188 2.12 -18.04 2.66
N THR A 189 3.42 -17.99 2.42
CA THR A 189 4.27 -16.82 2.70
C THR A 189 4.36 -15.82 1.56
N TYR A 190 3.83 -16.17 0.37
CA TYR A 190 3.83 -15.33 -0.84
C TYR A 190 2.42 -15.22 -1.43
N GLY A 191 2.13 -14.10 -2.09
CA GLY A 191 0.92 -13.89 -2.86
C GLY A 191 0.91 -14.68 -4.18
N GLU A 192 -0.29 -14.91 -4.71
CA GLU A 192 -0.47 -15.58 -6.00
C GLU A 192 0.16 -14.77 -7.14
N GLY A 193 1.06 -15.38 -7.90
CA GLY A 193 1.71 -14.75 -9.05
C GLY A 193 2.82 -13.75 -8.69
N TRP A 194 3.33 -13.78 -7.45
CA TRP A 194 4.53 -13.04 -7.08
C TRP A 194 5.78 -13.78 -7.57
N CYS A 195 6.73 -13.03 -8.13
CA CYS A 195 8.01 -13.59 -8.54
C CYS A 195 8.97 -13.65 -7.35
N TRP A 196 9.81 -14.67 -7.31
CA TRP A 196 10.77 -14.90 -6.21
C TRP A 196 11.87 -13.81 -6.14
N ASP A 197 12.11 -13.09 -7.23
CA ASP A 197 13.10 -12.02 -7.37
C ASP A 197 12.50 -10.61 -7.18
N ASP A 198 11.20 -10.50 -6.92
CA ASP A 198 10.58 -9.26 -6.51
C ASP A 198 10.92 -8.91 -5.04
N ASP A 199 10.84 -7.63 -4.67
CA ASP A 199 10.91 -7.17 -3.27
C ASP A 199 9.59 -7.51 -2.54
N ASN A 200 9.40 -8.81 -2.31
CA ASN A 200 8.18 -9.33 -1.72
C ASN A 200 8.19 -9.20 -0.18
N PRO A 201 7.10 -8.73 0.42
CA PRO A 201 6.92 -8.88 1.86
C PRO A 201 6.64 -10.35 2.22
N THR A 202 7.14 -10.81 3.37
CA THR A 202 6.75 -12.11 3.93
C THR A 202 5.33 -12.02 4.48
N LEU A 203 4.41 -12.86 4.01
CA LEU A 203 3.04 -12.92 4.49
C LEU A 203 2.94 -13.82 5.72
N SER A 204 3.27 -13.28 6.89
CA SER A 204 3.13 -13.95 8.18
C SER A 204 2.28 -13.09 9.12
N PRO A 205 1.35 -13.68 9.89
CA PRO A 205 0.52 -12.91 10.81
C PRO A 205 1.29 -12.43 12.06
N LEU A 206 2.49 -12.96 12.31
CA LEU A 206 3.32 -12.59 13.45
C LEU A 206 4.68 -12.08 12.97
N LEU A 207 4.79 -10.77 12.80
CA LEU A 207 5.99 -10.08 12.31
C LEU A 207 6.51 -9.08 13.34
N ILE A 208 7.79 -8.78 13.30
CA ILE A 208 8.38 -7.59 13.92
C ILE A 208 9.24 -6.86 12.89
N SER A 209 9.03 -5.55 12.77
CA SER A 209 9.76 -4.73 11.80
C SER A 209 9.78 -5.35 10.39
N ARG A 210 8.63 -5.89 9.96
CA ARG A 210 8.38 -6.51 8.64
C ARG A 210 9.09 -7.85 8.41
N LYS A 211 9.65 -8.48 9.45
CA LYS A 211 10.42 -9.74 9.34
C LYS A 211 9.80 -10.82 10.22
N ASP A 212 9.80 -12.06 9.74
CA ASP A 212 9.37 -13.25 10.50
C ASP A 212 10.50 -13.75 11.41
N ILE A 213 10.86 -12.92 12.38
CA ILE A 213 11.89 -13.17 13.40
C ILE A 213 11.37 -12.86 14.81
N PHE A 214 10.05 -12.99 15.01
CA PHE A 214 9.39 -12.50 16.21
C PHE A 214 9.93 -13.16 17.49
N LEU A 215 9.94 -14.50 17.56
CA LEU A 215 10.35 -15.22 18.77
C LEU A 215 11.79 -14.93 19.17
N SER A 216 12.72 -14.93 18.21
CA SER A 216 14.13 -14.62 18.49
C SER A 216 14.32 -13.19 19.03
N ARG A 217 13.54 -12.23 18.52
CA ARG A 217 13.55 -10.86 19.02
C ARG A 217 12.88 -10.73 20.37
N PHE A 218 11.84 -11.52 20.64
CA PHE A 218 11.18 -11.53 21.93
C PHE A 218 12.10 -12.10 23.04
N VAL A 219 12.73 -13.25 22.78
CA VAL A 219 13.73 -13.84 23.73
C VAL A 219 14.87 -12.85 23.99
N LYS A 220 15.41 -12.25 22.93
CA LYS A 220 16.44 -11.22 23.12
C LYS A 220 15.94 -10.09 24.02
N ARG A 221 14.74 -9.58 23.81
CA ARG A 221 14.15 -8.50 24.63
C ARG A 221 13.95 -8.91 26.08
N LEU A 222 13.49 -10.15 26.36
CA LEU A 222 13.37 -10.69 27.71
C LEU A 222 14.73 -10.73 28.40
N ASN A 223 15.76 -11.27 27.75
CA ASN A 223 17.12 -11.33 28.29
C ASN A 223 17.71 -9.92 28.53
N ASP A 224 17.49 -8.96 27.62
CA ASP A 224 17.91 -7.54 27.79
C ASP A 224 17.26 -6.89 29.02
N MET A 225 16.13 -7.43 29.52
CA MET A 225 15.43 -6.98 30.74
C MET A 225 15.73 -7.83 31.97
N GLY A 226 16.68 -8.75 31.87
CA GLY A 226 17.12 -9.61 32.99
C GLY A 226 16.21 -10.82 33.23
N ILE A 227 15.28 -11.13 32.34
CA ILE A 227 14.45 -12.33 32.41
C ILE A 227 15.18 -13.50 31.76
N VAL A 228 15.45 -14.54 32.52
CA VAL A 228 16.12 -15.75 32.07
C VAL A 228 15.15 -16.61 31.30
N VAL A 229 15.51 -17.03 30.06
CA VAL A 229 14.67 -17.86 29.22
C VAL A 229 15.27 -19.27 29.11
N GLU A 230 14.66 -20.21 29.83
CA GLU A 230 14.92 -21.66 29.81
C GLU A 230 13.77 -22.37 29.09
N ALA A 231 13.44 -21.89 27.88
CA ALA A 231 12.26 -22.34 27.14
C ALA A 231 12.61 -22.63 25.69
N ASP A 232 12.02 -23.70 25.14
CA ASP A 232 12.09 -24.02 23.72
C ASP A 232 11.20 -23.07 22.89
N LEU A 233 11.66 -22.73 21.68
CA LEU A 233 10.86 -21.96 20.72
C LEU A 233 10.12 -22.90 19.80
N ASP A 234 8.80 -22.69 19.64
CA ASP A 234 7.93 -23.58 18.88
C ASP A 234 6.85 -22.78 18.10
N GLU A 235 6.16 -23.42 17.18
CA GLU A 235 4.96 -22.89 16.53
C GLU A 235 3.75 -23.73 16.96
N GLY A 236 2.62 -23.06 17.21
CA GLY A 236 1.42 -23.76 17.65
C GLY A 236 0.25 -22.81 17.89
N ILE A 237 -0.90 -23.37 18.22
CA ILE A 237 -2.14 -22.61 18.42
C ILE A 237 -2.33 -22.37 19.92
N LYS A 238 -2.63 -21.13 20.30
CA LYS A 238 -2.99 -20.72 21.64
C LYS A 238 -4.26 -21.49 22.10
N PRO A 239 -4.22 -22.22 23.21
CA PRO A 239 -5.42 -22.85 23.76
C PRO A 239 -6.42 -21.81 24.29
N GLY A 240 -7.71 -22.17 24.30
CA GLY A 240 -8.77 -21.26 24.69
C GLY A 240 -8.69 -20.78 26.15
N ASP A 241 -8.07 -21.59 27.01
CA ASP A 241 -7.89 -21.32 28.44
C ASP A 241 -6.54 -20.64 28.79
N ALA A 242 -5.74 -20.21 27.81
CA ALA A 242 -4.57 -19.39 28.03
C ALA A 242 -4.98 -17.98 28.43
N PHE A 243 -4.29 -17.42 29.43
CA PHE A 243 -4.54 -16.09 29.97
C PHE A 243 -3.74 -15.03 29.20
N CYS A 244 -4.41 -14.04 28.61
CA CYS A 244 -3.75 -12.96 27.89
C CYS A 244 -3.40 -11.79 28.81
N ILE A 245 -2.14 -11.38 28.79
CA ILE A 245 -1.53 -10.39 29.69
C ILE A 245 -1.15 -9.08 29.00
N CYS A 246 -1.02 -9.10 27.68
CA CYS A 246 -0.76 -7.90 26.90
C CYS A 246 -1.45 -7.97 25.56
N HIS A 247 -2.15 -6.89 25.22
CA HIS A 247 -2.79 -6.68 23.93
C HIS A 247 -2.17 -5.45 23.29
N ARG A 248 -1.55 -5.61 22.12
CA ARG A 248 -1.02 -4.50 21.31
C ARG A 248 -1.80 -4.43 20.00
N PHE A 249 -2.10 -3.21 19.57
CA PHE A 249 -2.82 -3.02 18.31
C PHE A 249 -2.43 -1.72 17.62
N HIS A 250 -2.68 -1.70 16.30
CA HIS A 250 -2.67 -0.50 15.49
C HIS A 250 -4.04 -0.31 14.82
N THR A 251 -4.45 0.95 14.67
CA THR A 251 -5.78 1.29 14.16
C THR A 251 -5.86 1.15 12.64
N MET A 252 -7.09 1.04 12.12
CA MET A 252 -7.38 1.08 10.67
C MET A 252 -6.69 2.28 10.01
N ASP A 253 -6.78 3.48 10.59
CA ASP A 253 -6.19 4.69 10.01
C ASP A 253 -4.66 4.63 9.93
N GLN A 254 -4.01 4.09 10.96
CA GLN A 254 -2.55 3.94 10.96
C GLN A 254 -2.08 2.98 9.88
N VAL A 255 -2.86 1.92 9.61
CA VAL A 255 -2.55 0.95 8.55
C VAL A 255 -2.87 1.53 7.17
N LEU A 256 -4.05 2.15 7.00
CA LEU A 256 -4.45 2.81 5.75
C LEU A 256 -3.46 3.90 5.33
N LEU A 257 -3.04 4.74 6.28
CA LEU A 257 -2.13 5.86 5.99
C LEU A 257 -0.85 5.37 5.32
N ARG A 258 -0.18 4.36 5.89
CA ARG A 258 1.05 3.82 5.31
C ARG A 258 0.78 3.05 4.03
N MET A 259 -0.30 2.24 4.00
CA MET A 259 -0.70 1.48 2.81
C MET A 259 -0.87 2.37 1.58
N LEU A 260 -1.52 3.53 1.74
CA LEU A 260 -1.87 4.40 0.62
C LEU A 260 -0.80 5.46 0.35
N LYS A 261 -0.28 6.17 1.39
CA LYS A 261 0.75 7.21 1.24
C LYS A 261 2.07 6.66 0.72
N GLU A 262 2.54 5.54 1.31
CA GLU A 262 3.83 4.91 0.99
C GLU A 262 3.68 3.76 -0.01
N SER A 263 2.45 3.42 -0.39
CA SER A 263 2.15 2.27 -1.26
C SER A 263 2.64 0.93 -0.72
N ASP A 264 2.65 0.74 0.61
CA ASP A 264 3.23 -0.41 1.28
C ASP A 264 2.43 -1.70 1.01
N ASN A 265 3.08 -2.69 0.37
CA ASN A 265 2.46 -3.96 -0.02
C ASN A 265 2.09 -4.81 1.19
N LEU A 266 2.96 -4.90 2.21
CA LEU A 266 2.68 -5.69 3.42
C LEU A 266 1.40 -5.22 4.13
N TYR A 267 1.21 -3.90 4.21
CA TYR A 267 0.02 -3.31 4.85
C TYR A 267 -1.26 -3.61 4.07
N ALA A 268 -1.18 -3.66 2.74
CA ALA A 268 -2.30 -4.04 1.90
C ALA A 268 -2.65 -5.54 2.04
N GLU A 269 -1.64 -6.39 2.10
CA GLU A 269 -1.87 -7.83 2.30
C GLU A 269 -2.39 -8.13 3.72
N ALA A 270 -1.86 -7.48 4.75
CA ALA A 270 -2.41 -7.60 6.09
C ALA A 270 -3.90 -7.24 6.11
N MET A 271 -4.28 -6.13 5.50
CA MET A 271 -5.68 -5.72 5.36
C MET A 271 -6.50 -6.73 4.57
N PHE A 272 -5.97 -7.27 3.49
CA PHE A 272 -6.62 -8.28 2.65
C PHE A 272 -6.89 -9.59 3.42
N TYR A 273 -5.94 -10.05 4.24
CA TYR A 273 -6.13 -11.22 5.08
C TYR A 273 -7.06 -10.95 6.28
N GLN A 274 -7.14 -9.71 6.78
CA GLN A 274 -8.16 -9.33 7.78
C GLN A 274 -9.59 -9.44 7.21
N LEU A 275 -9.77 -9.10 5.92
CA LEU A 275 -11.06 -9.37 5.27
C LEU A 275 -11.42 -10.85 5.37
N ALA A 276 -10.49 -11.74 5.05
CA ALA A 276 -10.72 -13.18 5.13
C ALA A 276 -11.05 -13.63 6.57
N ALA A 277 -10.29 -13.17 7.56
CA ALA A 277 -10.50 -13.47 8.98
C ALA A 277 -11.89 -13.05 9.47
N SER A 278 -12.43 -11.93 8.94
CA SER A 278 -13.79 -11.45 9.28
C SER A 278 -14.92 -12.40 8.87
N SER A 279 -14.64 -13.43 8.08
CA SER A 279 -15.61 -14.47 7.73
C SER A 279 -15.81 -15.51 8.85
N GLY A 280 -15.04 -15.44 9.94
CA GLY A 280 -15.03 -16.42 11.02
C GLY A 280 -14.29 -17.72 10.67
N ALA A 281 -13.53 -17.74 9.58
CA ALA A 281 -12.71 -18.88 9.21
C ALA A 281 -11.58 -19.10 10.22
N ARG A 282 -11.28 -20.36 10.51
CA ARG A 282 -10.21 -20.74 11.45
C ARG A 282 -8.83 -20.29 10.99
N SER A 283 -8.63 -20.19 9.67
CA SER A 283 -7.40 -19.74 9.04
C SER A 283 -7.76 -18.95 7.78
N ALA A 284 -7.37 -17.68 7.75
CA ALA A 284 -7.64 -16.77 6.66
C ALA A 284 -6.88 -17.17 5.39
N THR A 285 -7.56 -17.16 4.25
CA THR A 285 -6.96 -17.45 2.95
C THR A 285 -7.22 -16.33 1.95
N ALA A 286 -6.33 -16.14 0.98
CA ALA A 286 -6.53 -15.20 -0.12
C ALA A 286 -7.84 -15.46 -0.90
N LYS A 287 -8.27 -16.74 -1.02
CA LYS A 287 -9.54 -17.11 -1.65
C LYS A 287 -10.75 -16.50 -0.94
N GLN A 288 -10.76 -16.52 0.40
CA GLN A 288 -11.84 -15.91 1.19
C GLN A 288 -11.82 -14.39 1.09
N ALA A 289 -10.65 -13.77 1.14
CA ALA A 289 -10.51 -12.32 0.94
C ALA A 289 -11.07 -11.90 -0.43
N ARG A 290 -10.70 -12.60 -1.50
CA ARG A 290 -11.24 -12.37 -2.86
C ARG A 290 -12.75 -12.47 -2.90
N ALA A 291 -13.33 -13.45 -2.23
CA ALA A 291 -14.78 -13.61 -2.19
C ALA A 291 -15.49 -12.39 -1.57
N ILE A 292 -14.89 -11.77 -0.55
CA ILE A 292 -15.43 -10.55 0.06
C ILE A 292 -15.31 -9.35 -0.89
N VAL A 293 -14.17 -9.19 -1.59
CA VAL A 293 -14.02 -8.17 -2.64
C VAL A 293 -15.09 -8.37 -3.73
N MET A 294 -15.27 -9.59 -4.21
CA MET A 294 -16.28 -9.92 -5.23
C MET A 294 -17.72 -9.65 -4.76
N ASN A 295 -18.01 -9.81 -3.46
CA ASN A 295 -19.31 -9.46 -2.89
C ASN A 295 -19.55 -7.95 -2.94
N LEU A 296 -18.54 -7.13 -2.63
CA LEU A 296 -18.67 -5.67 -2.77
C LEU A 296 -18.86 -5.29 -4.24
N VAL A 297 -18.07 -5.85 -5.17
CA VAL A 297 -18.25 -5.62 -6.62
C VAL A 297 -19.69 -5.89 -7.05
N ARG A 298 -20.30 -7.00 -6.59
CA ARG A 298 -21.71 -7.33 -6.88
C ARG A 298 -22.66 -6.30 -6.26
N LYS A 299 -22.40 -5.83 -5.03
CA LYS A 299 -23.18 -4.78 -4.35
C LYS A 299 -23.16 -3.46 -5.15
N LEU A 300 -22.05 -3.19 -5.86
CA LEU A 300 -21.92 -2.03 -6.76
C LEU A 300 -22.65 -2.18 -8.09
N GLY A 301 -23.30 -3.31 -8.36
CA GLY A 301 -24.02 -3.58 -9.62
C GLY A 301 -23.12 -4.08 -10.75
N LEU A 302 -21.86 -4.43 -10.47
CA LEU A 302 -20.91 -4.94 -11.45
C LEU A 302 -20.82 -6.48 -11.38
N ASN A 303 -20.46 -7.11 -12.51
CA ASN A 303 -20.24 -8.55 -12.56
C ASN A 303 -18.85 -8.91 -12.00
N PRO A 304 -18.76 -9.54 -10.81
CA PRO A 304 -17.47 -9.85 -10.22
C PRO A 304 -16.62 -10.83 -11.04
N ASN A 305 -17.25 -11.68 -11.86
CA ASN A 305 -16.55 -12.65 -12.70
C ASN A 305 -15.82 -11.99 -13.91
N SER A 306 -16.09 -10.72 -14.17
CA SER A 306 -15.38 -9.96 -15.20
C SER A 306 -13.99 -9.52 -14.76
N TYR A 307 -13.61 -9.71 -13.49
CA TYR A 307 -12.36 -9.22 -12.93
C TYR A 307 -11.53 -10.37 -12.34
N ARG A 308 -10.24 -10.15 -12.18
CA ARG A 308 -9.36 -11.07 -11.46
C ARG A 308 -8.63 -10.33 -10.35
N PHE A 309 -8.82 -10.81 -9.12
CA PHE A 309 -8.13 -10.31 -7.92
C PHE A 309 -7.17 -11.40 -7.46
N ALA A 310 -5.88 -11.21 -7.59
CA ALA A 310 -4.87 -12.18 -7.15
C ALA A 310 -4.43 -11.90 -5.72
N ASP A 311 -4.18 -10.63 -5.39
CA ASP A 311 -3.71 -10.16 -4.09
C ASP A 311 -4.43 -8.85 -3.67
N GLY A 312 -4.09 -8.33 -2.49
CA GLY A 312 -4.63 -7.07 -1.98
C GLY A 312 -3.80 -5.84 -2.35
N SER A 313 -2.55 -6.02 -2.75
CA SER A 313 -1.58 -4.93 -2.97
C SER A 313 -1.50 -4.46 -4.41
N GLY A 314 -1.84 -5.33 -5.36
CA GLY A 314 -1.63 -5.09 -6.79
C GLY A 314 -0.21 -5.41 -7.28
N LEU A 315 0.60 -6.11 -6.45
CA LEU A 315 1.94 -6.55 -6.84
C LEU A 315 1.86 -7.65 -7.90
N SER A 316 0.89 -8.55 -7.78
CA SER A 316 0.68 -9.63 -8.73
C SER A 316 0.32 -9.12 -10.13
N LEU A 317 1.02 -9.63 -11.14
CA LEU A 317 0.69 -9.41 -12.56
C LEU A 317 -0.62 -10.09 -12.97
N TYR A 318 -1.21 -10.91 -12.10
CA TYR A 318 -2.48 -11.61 -12.36
C TYR A 318 -3.71 -10.82 -11.92
N ASN A 319 -3.54 -9.62 -11.36
CA ASN A 319 -4.66 -8.71 -11.14
C ASN A 319 -5.12 -8.12 -12.47
N TYR A 320 -6.43 -8.20 -12.74
CA TYR A 320 -7.06 -7.56 -13.88
C TYR A 320 -8.34 -6.86 -13.42
N VAL A 321 -8.35 -5.55 -13.53
CA VAL A 321 -9.48 -4.66 -13.21
C VAL A 321 -9.71 -3.66 -14.35
N THR A 322 -10.69 -2.79 -14.17
CA THR A 322 -11.03 -1.73 -15.15
C THR A 322 -11.06 -0.38 -14.48
N ALA A 323 -10.90 0.70 -15.25
CA ALA A 323 -11.09 2.06 -14.72
C ALA A 323 -12.52 2.27 -14.19
N GLU A 324 -13.53 1.65 -14.83
CA GLU A 324 -14.92 1.65 -14.36
C GLU A 324 -15.03 1.07 -12.93
N LEU A 325 -14.39 -0.05 -12.65
CA LEU A 325 -14.42 -0.66 -11.31
C LEU A 325 -13.78 0.24 -10.25
N GLU A 326 -12.60 0.82 -10.54
CA GLU A 326 -11.94 1.71 -9.59
C GLU A 326 -12.77 2.96 -9.31
N VAL A 327 -13.37 3.57 -10.35
CA VAL A 327 -14.29 4.70 -10.19
C VAL A 327 -15.55 4.30 -9.42
N ALA A 328 -16.11 3.11 -9.67
CA ALA A 328 -17.26 2.61 -8.91
C ALA A 328 -16.95 2.46 -7.41
N MET A 329 -15.75 1.97 -7.07
CA MET A 329 -15.27 1.90 -5.67
C MET A 329 -15.11 3.29 -5.05
N LEU A 330 -14.51 4.24 -5.77
CA LEU A 330 -14.35 5.63 -5.30
C LEU A 330 -15.71 6.32 -5.12
N ARG A 331 -16.64 6.15 -6.08
CA ARG A 331 -18.02 6.65 -5.99
C ARG A 331 -18.74 6.08 -4.77
N TYR A 332 -18.62 4.78 -4.53
CA TYR A 332 -19.19 4.13 -3.36
C TYR A 332 -18.61 4.71 -2.06
N ALA A 333 -17.30 4.88 -1.98
CA ALA A 333 -16.66 5.50 -0.83
C ALA A 333 -17.16 6.94 -0.61
N TYR A 334 -17.27 7.74 -1.67
CA TYR A 334 -17.77 9.13 -1.58
C TYR A 334 -19.20 9.22 -1.04
N LYS A 335 -20.09 8.31 -1.48
CA LYS A 335 -21.49 8.22 -1.00
C LYS A 335 -21.60 7.67 0.43
N ASN A 336 -20.49 7.19 1.03
CA ASN A 336 -20.47 6.59 2.35
C ASN A 336 -19.52 7.36 3.27
N SER A 337 -20.08 8.27 4.07
CA SER A 337 -19.30 9.17 4.94
C SER A 337 -18.37 8.43 5.88
N ASN A 338 -18.77 7.25 6.40
CA ASN A 338 -17.94 6.43 7.27
C ASN A 338 -16.72 5.86 6.55
N ILE A 339 -16.81 5.57 5.24
CA ILE A 339 -15.66 5.14 4.44
C ILE A 339 -14.80 6.35 4.07
N MET A 340 -15.44 7.44 3.61
CA MET A 340 -14.74 8.63 3.12
C MET A 340 -13.92 9.32 4.20
N LEU A 341 -14.40 9.31 5.46
CA LEU A 341 -13.70 9.86 6.63
C LEU A 341 -12.30 9.26 6.82
N HIS A 342 -12.14 7.97 6.55
CA HIS A 342 -10.88 7.24 6.70
C HIS A 342 -10.07 7.20 5.39
N LEU A 343 -10.75 7.03 4.25
CA LEU A 343 -10.08 6.85 2.95
C LEU A 343 -9.40 8.14 2.46
N LYS A 344 -10.14 9.27 2.45
CA LYS A 344 -9.66 10.54 1.84
C LYS A 344 -8.39 11.07 2.49
N PRO A 345 -8.23 11.11 3.83
CA PRO A 345 -6.98 11.56 4.48
C PRO A 345 -5.79 10.63 4.19
N ALA A 346 -6.05 9.34 3.95
CA ALA A 346 -5.01 8.35 3.70
C ALA A 346 -4.49 8.36 2.26
N LEU A 347 -5.19 8.98 1.30
CA LEU A 347 -4.70 9.12 -0.07
C LEU A 347 -3.53 10.10 -0.16
N PRO A 348 -2.50 9.84 -1.00
CA PRO A 348 -1.45 10.81 -1.35
C PRO A 348 -2.05 12.12 -1.86
N ILE A 349 -1.39 13.25 -1.56
CA ILE A 349 -1.82 14.59 -1.93
C ILE A 349 -0.81 15.18 -2.92
N ALA A 350 -1.30 15.62 -4.07
CA ALA A 350 -0.47 16.22 -5.12
C ALA A 350 0.34 17.41 -4.59
N GLY A 351 1.63 17.42 -4.92
CA GLY A 351 2.56 18.47 -4.52
C GLY A 351 2.92 18.51 -3.03
N THR A 352 2.29 17.68 -2.18
CA THR A 352 2.37 17.79 -0.72
C THR A 352 2.96 16.54 -0.06
N ASP A 353 2.36 15.37 -0.26
CA ASP A 353 2.78 14.17 0.45
C ASP A 353 2.66 12.86 -0.37
N GLY A 354 3.13 11.76 0.22
CA GLY A 354 3.05 10.43 -0.33
C GLY A 354 3.74 10.29 -1.69
N THR A 355 3.24 9.39 -2.52
CA THR A 355 3.85 9.03 -3.80
C THR A 355 3.69 10.09 -4.91
N ILE A 356 2.89 11.12 -4.70
CA ILE A 356 2.71 12.25 -5.64
C ILE A 356 3.19 13.59 -5.08
N LYS A 357 4.02 13.59 -4.02
CA LYS A 357 4.57 14.82 -3.41
C LYS A 357 5.38 15.69 -4.36
N SER A 358 5.95 15.11 -5.41
CA SER A 358 6.75 15.81 -6.43
C SER A 358 6.00 16.03 -7.75
N ARG A 359 4.75 15.55 -7.86
CA ARG A 359 3.93 15.63 -9.07
C ARG A 359 2.79 16.64 -8.89
N MET A 360 2.27 17.17 -9.99
CA MET A 360 1.06 18.02 -10.00
C MET A 360 1.15 19.23 -9.05
N ARG A 361 2.29 19.93 -9.07
CA ARG A 361 2.56 21.14 -8.25
C ARG A 361 1.98 22.43 -8.84
N GLY A 362 1.24 22.33 -9.94
CA GLY A 362 0.60 23.47 -10.60
C GLY A 362 -0.53 24.09 -9.77
N PRO A 363 -0.97 25.31 -10.11
CA PRO A 363 -1.91 26.09 -9.29
C PRO A 363 -3.28 25.43 -9.12
N PHE A 364 -3.68 24.54 -10.00
CA PHE A 364 -5.00 23.90 -9.96
C PHE A 364 -4.97 22.53 -9.30
N THR A 365 -3.83 21.84 -9.33
CA THR A 365 -3.67 20.45 -8.90
C THR A 365 -3.03 20.29 -7.53
N ASN A 366 -2.15 21.23 -7.14
CA ASN A 366 -1.48 21.19 -5.84
C ASN A 366 -2.52 21.25 -4.70
N ASP A 367 -2.35 20.36 -3.70
CA ASP A 367 -3.29 20.16 -2.57
C ASP A 367 -4.72 19.76 -2.95
N ASN A 368 -5.06 19.78 -4.24
CA ASN A 368 -6.39 19.46 -4.76
C ASN A 368 -6.51 17.96 -5.09
N VAL A 369 -5.61 17.42 -5.91
CA VAL A 369 -5.66 16.01 -6.32
C VAL A 369 -5.24 15.11 -5.16
N ARG A 370 -6.09 14.14 -4.81
CA ARG A 370 -5.85 13.11 -3.81
C ARG A 370 -5.98 11.74 -4.45
N ALA A 371 -4.85 11.09 -4.75
CA ALA A 371 -4.88 9.89 -5.58
C ALA A 371 -3.82 8.86 -5.21
N LYS A 372 -4.18 7.60 -5.35
CA LYS A 372 -3.28 6.47 -5.24
C LYS A 372 -2.59 6.22 -6.57
N THR A 373 -1.28 6.09 -6.55
CA THR A 373 -0.45 5.67 -7.69
C THR A 373 -0.33 4.16 -7.78
N GLY A 374 -0.11 3.64 -8.98
CA GLY A 374 0.31 2.26 -9.21
C GLY A 374 1.47 2.23 -10.19
N THR A 375 2.50 1.41 -9.92
CA THR A 375 3.66 1.24 -10.80
C THR A 375 4.16 -0.18 -10.74
N LEU A 376 4.27 -0.82 -11.89
CA LEU A 376 4.99 -2.07 -12.16
C LEU A 376 5.72 -1.90 -13.49
N THR A 377 6.58 -2.84 -13.84
CA THR A 377 7.22 -2.85 -15.17
C THR A 377 6.16 -2.80 -16.27
N GLY A 378 6.19 -1.76 -17.09
CA GLY A 378 5.24 -1.56 -18.17
C GLY A 378 3.83 -1.11 -17.75
N VAL A 379 3.61 -0.77 -16.49
CA VAL A 379 2.31 -0.37 -15.94
C VAL A 379 2.44 0.90 -15.11
N SER A 380 1.56 1.87 -15.34
CA SER A 380 1.37 3.04 -14.48
C SER A 380 -0.11 3.35 -14.32
N SER A 381 -0.56 3.62 -13.10
CA SER A 381 -1.94 3.94 -12.81
C SER A 381 -2.07 5.06 -11.79
N LEU A 382 -3.22 5.75 -11.81
CA LEU A 382 -3.56 6.82 -10.88
C LEU A 382 -5.09 6.81 -10.70
N ALA A 383 -5.57 6.68 -9.44
CA ALA A 383 -6.99 6.67 -9.14
C ALA A 383 -7.30 7.46 -7.86
N GLY A 384 -8.30 8.31 -7.91
CA GLY A 384 -8.62 9.16 -6.75
C GLY A 384 -9.67 10.21 -7.01
N PHE A 385 -9.52 11.34 -6.30
CA PHE A 385 -10.44 12.45 -6.28
C PHE A 385 -9.76 13.77 -6.61
N CYS A 386 -10.51 14.70 -7.19
CA CYS A 386 -10.14 16.11 -7.28
C CYS A 386 -11.40 16.99 -7.28
N THR A 387 -11.20 18.29 -7.10
CA THR A 387 -12.25 19.29 -7.21
C THR A 387 -12.03 20.09 -8.49
N ALA A 388 -13.02 20.13 -9.36
CA ALA A 388 -13.02 20.97 -10.56
C ALA A 388 -13.16 22.45 -10.19
N ALA A 389 -12.77 23.35 -11.09
CA ALA A 389 -12.83 24.80 -10.83
C ALA A 389 -14.23 25.33 -10.55
N ASN A 390 -15.28 24.67 -11.06
CA ASN A 390 -16.69 24.98 -10.76
C ASN A 390 -17.17 24.42 -9.40
N GLY A 391 -16.28 23.81 -8.60
CA GLY A 391 -16.58 23.24 -7.28
C GLY A 391 -17.09 21.80 -7.30
N HIS A 392 -17.31 21.18 -8.47
CA HIS A 392 -17.74 19.79 -8.55
C HIS A 392 -16.65 18.86 -8.03
N GLN A 393 -17.08 17.85 -7.26
CA GLN A 393 -16.19 16.78 -6.80
C GLN A 393 -16.11 15.70 -7.88
N LEU A 394 -14.92 15.32 -8.28
CA LEU A 394 -14.69 14.33 -9.31
C LEU A 394 -14.00 13.10 -8.73
N ALA A 395 -14.38 11.93 -9.23
CA ALA A 395 -13.62 10.68 -9.10
C ALA A 395 -13.03 10.29 -10.44
N PHE A 396 -11.80 9.79 -10.47
CA PHE A 396 -11.14 9.37 -11.70
C PHE A 396 -10.27 8.13 -11.51
N SER A 397 -10.10 7.38 -12.57
CA SER A 397 -9.11 6.30 -12.68
C SER A 397 -8.45 6.36 -14.05
N ILE A 398 -7.13 6.25 -14.07
CA ILE A 398 -6.27 6.21 -15.25
C ILE A 398 -5.36 5.00 -15.12
N ILE A 399 -5.50 4.00 -16.00
CA ILE A 399 -4.68 2.79 -16.01
C ILE A 399 -3.94 2.71 -17.34
N ASN A 400 -2.61 2.81 -17.30
CA ASN A 400 -1.77 2.69 -18.49
C ASN A 400 -1.00 1.37 -18.46
N ASN A 401 -1.06 0.60 -19.54
CA ASN A 401 -0.34 -0.67 -19.72
C ASN A 401 0.46 -0.68 -21.02
N GLY A 402 1.48 -1.54 -21.11
CA GLY A 402 2.33 -1.66 -22.30
C GLY A 402 3.32 -0.49 -22.44
N LEU A 403 3.74 0.10 -21.32
CA LEU A 403 4.64 1.26 -21.32
C LEU A 403 6.10 0.84 -21.47
N ARG A 404 6.83 1.49 -22.38
CA ARG A 404 8.29 1.42 -22.42
C ARG A 404 8.93 2.35 -21.34
N HIS A 405 8.37 3.55 -21.20
CA HIS A 405 8.86 4.57 -20.27
C HIS A 405 7.72 5.04 -19.36
N ILE A 406 7.86 4.84 -18.06
CA ILE A 406 6.86 5.19 -17.04
C ILE A 406 6.61 6.70 -16.98
N ASN A 407 7.66 7.51 -17.19
CA ASN A 407 7.56 8.98 -17.11
C ASN A 407 6.55 9.57 -18.12
N ASN A 408 6.40 8.97 -19.30
CA ASN A 408 5.42 9.41 -20.29
C ASN A 408 3.98 9.25 -19.75
N ALA A 409 3.71 8.14 -19.04
CA ALA A 409 2.41 7.94 -18.41
C ALA A 409 2.21 8.91 -17.22
N HIS A 410 3.25 9.20 -16.44
CA HIS A 410 3.15 10.21 -15.37
C HIS A 410 2.80 11.58 -15.95
N ALA A 411 3.50 12.02 -17.00
CA ALA A 411 3.21 13.29 -17.68
C ALA A 411 1.77 13.34 -18.24
N PHE A 412 1.30 12.24 -18.84
CA PHE A 412 -0.09 12.12 -19.32
C PHE A 412 -1.09 12.23 -18.17
N GLN A 413 -0.89 11.47 -17.08
CA GLN A 413 -1.76 11.50 -15.90
C GLN A 413 -1.81 12.89 -15.26
N ASP A 414 -0.67 13.59 -15.17
CA ASP A 414 -0.59 14.94 -14.61
C ASP A 414 -1.33 15.96 -15.50
N LYS A 415 -1.23 15.84 -16.83
CA LYS A 415 -2.02 16.64 -17.77
C LYS A 415 -3.51 16.38 -17.63
N VAL A 416 -3.94 15.11 -17.56
CA VAL A 416 -5.35 14.76 -17.31
C VAL A 416 -5.84 15.43 -16.01
N CYS A 417 -5.13 15.27 -14.90
CA CYS A 417 -5.51 15.90 -13.64
C CYS A 417 -5.56 17.44 -13.74
N THR A 418 -4.68 18.06 -14.53
CA THR A 418 -4.70 19.51 -14.79
C THR A 418 -5.99 19.91 -15.50
N GLU A 419 -6.39 19.16 -16.54
CA GLU A 419 -7.65 19.42 -17.25
C GLU A 419 -8.89 19.26 -16.35
N LEU A 420 -8.86 18.28 -15.43
CA LEU A 420 -9.95 18.07 -14.47
C LEU A 420 -10.10 19.21 -13.46
N CYS A 421 -9.01 19.92 -13.14
CA CYS A 421 -8.96 20.90 -12.06
C CYS A 421 -8.96 22.37 -12.53
N ARG A 422 -8.55 22.65 -13.77
CA ARG A 422 -8.42 24.02 -14.26
C ARG A 422 -9.76 24.67 -14.56
N PRO A 423 -9.89 26.04 -14.48
CA PRO A 423 -11.02 26.76 -15.03
C PRO A 423 -11.05 26.62 -16.56
N ASN A 424 -12.24 26.56 -17.10
CA ASN A 424 -12.49 26.58 -18.55
C ASN A 424 -12.66 28.00 -19.04
#